data_7899863f81e515ea1c6485db43026c5b
#
_entry.id   7899863f81e515ea1c6485db43026c5b
#
_cell.length_a   1.000
_cell.length_b   1.000
_cell.length_c   1.000
_cell.angle_alpha   90.00
_cell.angle_beta   90.00
_cell.angle_gamma   90.00
#
_symmetry.space_group_name_H-M   'P 1'
#
loop_
_entity.id
_entity.type
_entity.pdbx_description
1 polymer ?
#
loop_
_entity_poly.entity_id
_entity_poly.type
_entity_poly.pdbx_seq_one_letter_code
_entity_poly.pdbx_strand_id
1 'polypeptide(L)'
;QAAPVLDHIQRLFEELNAFLKVNKSPDYSFLYDQVVSYGELLSTTIIHLYLQHKGIQNQWLDARTTVKTDDYYRGANLDWKRTQEAILASVSKNELVITQGFIGSDANNFTTTLGREGSDYSAAIFAFALNAVSVTIWKDVAGVLNGDPRVFEDTVLLHQISYREAIELAFYGASVIHPKTLQPLQRKEIPLFVRSFENPTAMGTAVSKGKTLEPHVPCYIVKKDQVLLRLSSLDFSFIVEDNISDIFALLHQYKMRVELIQ
;
A
#
# COMPACT_ATOMS: atom_id res chain seq x y z
N GLN A 1 11.97 24.54 23.87
CA GLN A 1 11.32 23.22 23.71
C GLN A 1 11.24 22.76 22.25
N ALA A 2 11.40 23.62 21.25
CA ALA A 2 11.46 23.25 19.83
C ALA A 2 12.86 22.82 19.37
N ALA A 3 13.92 23.17 20.10
CA ALA A 3 15.30 22.93 19.69
C ALA A 3 15.63 21.47 19.37
N PRO A 4 15.30 20.47 20.20
CA PRO A 4 15.65 19.08 19.90
C PRO A 4 14.98 18.55 18.65
N VAL A 5 13.75 18.99 18.35
CA VAL A 5 13.03 18.59 17.13
C VAL A 5 13.71 19.20 15.92
N LEU A 6 14.04 20.49 15.99
CA LEU A 6 14.72 21.19 14.90
C LEU A 6 16.11 20.58 14.61
N ASP A 7 16.86 20.19 15.64
CA ASP A 7 18.16 19.56 15.49
C ASP A 7 18.09 18.21 14.77
N HIS A 8 17.04 17.41 15.04
CA HIS A 8 16.82 16.14 14.32
C HIS A 8 16.43 16.37 12.86
N ILE A 9 15.54 17.32 12.61
CA ILE A 9 15.12 17.70 11.27
C ILE A 9 16.33 18.23 10.48
N GLN A 10 17.13 19.09 11.09
CA GLN A 10 18.33 19.65 10.47
C GLN A 10 19.31 18.55 10.06
N ARG A 11 19.56 17.56 10.91
CA ARG A 11 20.42 16.41 10.60
C ARG A 11 19.91 15.62 9.39
N LEU A 12 18.61 15.33 9.30
CA LEU A 12 18.04 14.63 8.15
C LEU A 12 18.22 15.41 6.84
N PHE A 13 18.10 16.75 6.88
CA PHE A 13 18.39 17.59 5.72
C PHE A 13 19.88 17.60 5.37
N GLU A 14 20.77 17.60 6.36
CA GLU A 14 22.21 17.51 6.14
C GLU A 14 22.61 16.18 5.50
N GLU A 15 22.04 15.07 5.98
CA GLU A 15 22.23 13.74 5.39
C GLU A 15 21.75 13.69 3.93
N LEU A 16 20.56 14.20 3.65
CA LEU A 16 20.03 14.29 2.29
C LEU A 16 20.94 15.13 1.38
N ASN A 17 21.35 16.29 1.86
CA ASN A 17 22.27 17.17 1.11
C ASN A 17 23.63 16.50 0.86
N ALA A 18 24.17 15.80 1.87
CA ALA A 18 25.42 15.05 1.72
C ALA A 18 25.28 13.95 0.67
N PHE A 19 24.20 13.17 0.71
CA PHE A 19 23.90 12.17 -0.30
C PHE A 19 23.83 12.77 -1.71
N LEU A 20 23.06 13.86 -1.90
CA LEU A 20 22.91 14.51 -3.22
C LEU A 20 24.23 15.05 -3.77
N LYS A 21 25.13 15.52 -2.91
CA LYS A 21 26.45 16.04 -3.32
C LYS A 21 27.39 14.92 -3.81
N VAL A 22 27.31 13.74 -3.23
CA VAL A 22 28.25 12.63 -3.55
C VAL A 22 27.67 11.60 -4.52
N ASN A 23 26.35 11.61 -4.71
CA ASN A 23 25.69 10.67 -5.60
C ASN A 23 26.12 10.87 -7.05
N LYS A 24 26.51 9.77 -7.70
CA LYS A 24 26.90 9.71 -9.11
C LYS A 24 26.07 8.71 -9.91
N SER A 25 25.08 8.09 -9.28
CA SER A 25 24.22 7.11 -9.95
C SER A 25 23.38 7.83 -11.02
N PRO A 26 23.37 7.36 -12.26
CA PRO A 26 22.48 7.85 -13.31
C PRO A 26 21.07 7.26 -13.19
N ASP A 27 20.84 6.28 -12.32
CA ASP A 27 19.56 5.61 -12.15
C ASP A 27 18.56 6.51 -11.42
N TYR A 28 17.59 7.00 -12.18
CA TYR A 28 16.52 7.84 -11.65
C TYR A 28 15.67 7.11 -10.58
N SER A 29 15.40 5.82 -10.75
CA SER A 29 14.57 5.07 -9.81
C SER A 29 15.26 4.88 -8.47
N PHE A 30 16.56 4.58 -8.49
CA PHE A 30 17.40 4.58 -7.30
C PHE A 30 17.38 5.95 -6.61
N LEU A 31 17.69 7.02 -7.34
CA LEU A 31 17.72 8.37 -6.78
C LEU A 31 16.37 8.78 -6.19
N TYR A 32 15.29 8.45 -6.88
CA TYR A 32 13.93 8.72 -6.40
C TYR A 32 13.70 8.09 -5.01
N ASP A 33 14.01 6.81 -4.83
CA ASP A 33 13.79 6.11 -3.57
C ASP A 33 14.65 6.69 -2.43
N GLN A 34 15.92 7.04 -2.71
CA GLN A 34 16.77 7.68 -1.70
C GLN A 34 16.20 9.03 -1.23
N VAL A 35 15.67 9.84 -2.15
CA VAL A 35 15.21 11.21 -1.84
C VAL A 35 13.82 11.23 -1.22
N VAL A 36 12.86 10.52 -1.83
CA VAL A 36 11.45 10.57 -1.39
C VAL A 36 11.25 10.00 0.02
N SER A 37 12.10 9.06 0.41
CA SER A 37 12.06 8.44 1.75
C SER A 37 12.25 9.44 2.90
N TYR A 38 12.92 10.55 2.66
CA TYR A 38 13.11 11.58 3.69
C TYR A 38 11.79 12.22 4.13
N GLY A 39 10.76 12.27 3.29
CA GLY A 39 9.43 12.71 3.69
C GLY A 39 8.85 11.83 4.80
N GLU A 40 8.97 10.52 4.67
CA GLU A 40 8.51 9.54 5.67
C GLU A 40 9.36 9.60 6.95
N LEU A 41 10.67 9.73 6.82
CA LEU A 41 11.57 9.87 7.97
C LEU A 41 11.28 11.14 8.77
N LEU A 42 11.11 12.26 8.08
CA LEU A 42 10.80 13.57 8.71
C LEU A 42 9.45 13.52 9.44
N SER A 43 8.40 13.07 8.76
CA SER A 43 7.05 13.06 9.34
C SER A 43 6.96 12.17 10.58
N THR A 44 7.53 10.97 10.54
CA THR A 44 7.50 10.05 11.69
C THR A 44 8.41 10.49 12.83
N THR A 45 9.54 11.14 12.53
CA THR A 45 10.40 11.76 13.55
C THR A 45 9.66 12.88 14.30
N ILE A 46 8.95 13.75 13.57
CA ILE A 46 8.15 14.82 14.19
C ILE A 46 7.06 14.23 15.10
N ILE A 47 6.33 13.21 14.63
CA ILE A 47 5.28 12.54 15.42
C ILE A 47 5.88 11.91 16.68
N HIS A 48 6.96 11.15 16.55
CA HIS A 48 7.67 10.52 17.66
C HIS A 48 8.03 11.54 18.75
N LEU A 49 8.74 12.60 18.37
CA LEU A 49 9.18 13.64 19.30
C LEU A 49 8.01 14.43 19.91
N TYR A 50 6.95 14.66 19.12
CA TYR A 50 5.74 15.29 19.62
C TYR A 50 5.04 14.44 20.68
N LEU A 51 4.89 13.14 20.46
CA LEU A 51 4.30 12.21 21.43
C LEU A 51 5.14 12.14 22.71
N GLN A 52 6.46 12.08 22.60
CA GLN A 52 7.36 12.14 23.76
C GLN A 52 7.19 13.44 24.54
N HIS A 53 7.08 14.57 23.84
CA HIS A 53 6.82 15.86 24.46
C HIS A 53 5.47 15.90 25.21
N LYS A 54 4.47 15.16 24.73
CA LYS A 54 3.17 14.97 25.39
C LYS A 54 3.19 13.95 26.54
N GLY A 55 4.36 13.39 26.86
CA GLY A 55 4.50 12.36 27.90
C GLY A 55 4.08 10.96 27.46
N ILE A 56 3.81 10.77 26.17
CA ILE A 56 3.46 9.46 25.60
C ILE A 56 4.74 8.75 25.19
N GLN A 57 5.14 7.75 25.98
CA GLN A 57 6.31 6.92 25.69
C GLN A 57 6.09 6.13 24.42
N ASN A 58 7.05 6.18 23.50
CA ASN A 58 7.00 5.45 22.25
C ASN A 58 8.41 5.21 21.71
N GLN A 59 8.57 4.14 20.92
CA GLN A 59 9.79 3.81 20.19
C GLN A 59 9.67 4.33 18.75
N TRP A 60 10.68 5.05 18.27
CA TRP A 60 10.83 5.30 16.84
C TRP A 60 11.66 4.19 16.21
N LEU A 61 11.10 3.53 15.20
CA LEU A 61 11.72 2.42 14.49
C LEU A 61 11.92 2.78 13.03
N ASP A 62 13.16 2.78 12.56
CA ASP A 62 13.46 2.98 11.15
C ASP A 62 13.01 1.75 10.34
N ALA A 63 12.01 1.93 9.47
CA ALA A 63 11.46 0.87 8.65
C ALA A 63 12.52 0.19 7.76
N ARG A 64 13.57 0.90 7.35
CA ARG A 64 14.67 0.37 6.55
C ARG A 64 15.47 -0.70 7.29
N THR A 65 15.45 -0.71 8.61
CA THR A 65 16.09 -1.77 9.41
C THR A 65 15.27 -3.05 9.45
N THR A 66 13.96 -2.97 9.22
CA THR A 66 13.03 -4.09 9.39
C THR A 66 12.36 -4.55 8.09
N VAL A 67 12.00 -3.65 7.20
CA VAL A 67 11.36 -3.98 5.91
C VAL A 67 12.45 -4.25 4.88
N LYS A 68 12.70 -5.54 4.59
CA LYS A 68 13.75 -5.98 3.67
C LYS A 68 13.16 -6.33 2.30
N THR A 69 13.84 -5.85 1.25
CA THR A 69 13.36 -5.95 -0.14
C THR A 69 14.48 -6.36 -1.09
N ASP A 70 14.11 -6.59 -2.35
CA ASP A 70 15.04 -6.55 -3.46
C ASP A 70 15.42 -5.09 -3.84
N ASP A 71 16.23 -4.93 -4.89
CA ASP A 71 16.70 -3.66 -5.44
C ASP A 71 15.85 -3.14 -6.62
N TYR A 72 14.61 -3.62 -6.75
CA TYR A 72 13.67 -3.10 -7.75
C TYR A 72 13.05 -1.79 -7.27
N TYR A 73 13.81 -0.69 -7.44
CA TYR A 73 13.41 0.64 -6.98
C TYR A 73 12.04 1.08 -7.51
N ARG A 74 11.32 1.90 -6.73
CA ARG A 74 9.95 2.40 -6.95
C ARG A 74 8.82 1.38 -6.87
N GLY A 75 9.13 0.15 -6.52
CA GLY A 75 8.13 -0.93 -6.41
C GLY A 75 8.73 -2.22 -5.92
N ALA A 76 9.66 -2.13 -4.98
CA ALA A 76 10.45 -3.25 -4.47
C ALA A 76 9.59 -4.42 -3.96
N ASN A 77 10.07 -5.63 -4.23
CA ASN A 77 9.44 -6.83 -3.73
C ASN A 77 9.95 -7.16 -2.33
N LEU A 78 9.03 -7.52 -1.44
CA LEU A 78 9.34 -7.81 -0.06
C LEU A 78 10.01 -9.18 0.11
N ASP A 79 11.12 -9.22 0.85
CA ASP A 79 11.63 -10.46 1.44
C ASP A 79 10.87 -10.75 2.74
N TRP A 80 9.83 -11.56 2.64
CA TRP A 80 8.94 -11.87 3.75
C TRP A 80 9.66 -12.49 4.94
N LYS A 81 10.60 -13.39 4.71
CA LYS A 81 11.29 -14.11 5.78
C LYS A 81 12.16 -13.14 6.57
N ARG A 82 13.07 -12.43 5.88
CA ARG A 82 13.98 -11.47 6.55
C ARG A 82 13.21 -10.33 7.21
N THR A 83 12.14 -9.85 6.58
CA THR A 83 11.29 -8.80 7.14
C THR A 83 10.59 -9.27 8.42
N GLN A 84 9.99 -10.45 8.42
CA GLN A 84 9.31 -10.96 9.59
C GLN A 84 10.29 -11.20 10.75
N GLU A 85 11.44 -11.78 10.50
CA GLU A 85 12.50 -11.98 11.49
C GLU A 85 12.96 -10.63 12.09
N ALA A 86 13.22 -9.63 11.25
CA ALA A 86 13.66 -8.31 11.68
C ALA A 86 12.61 -7.57 12.50
N ILE A 87 11.34 -7.60 12.08
CA ILE A 87 10.23 -6.97 12.83
C ILE A 87 10.08 -7.63 14.21
N LEU A 88 10.07 -8.96 14.27
CA LEU A 88 9.93 -9.70 15.54
C LEU A 88 11.10 -9.44 16.51
N ALA A 89 12.29 -9.20 15.99
CA ALA A 89 13.46 -8.86 16.79
C ALA A 89 13.46 -7.41 17.30
N SER A 90 12.78 -6.48 16.58
CA SER A 90 12.87 -5.04 16.83
C SER A 90 11.67 -4.47 17.58
N VAL A 91 10.51 -5.15 17.56
CA VAL A 91 9.27 -4.67 18.18
C VAL A 91 9.00 -5.42 19.46
N SER A 92 9.05 -4.72 20.60
CA SER A 92 8.68 -5.26 21.90
C SER A 92 7.14 -5.32 22.06
N LYS A 93 6.66 -6.36 22.70
CA LYS A 93 5.23 -6.45 23.04
C LYS A 93 4.87 -5.35 24.04
N ASN A 94 3.72 -4.73 23.84
CA ASN A 94 3.16 -3.67 24.69
C ASN A 94 3.84 -2.29 24.58
N GLU A 95 4.65 -2.03 23.58
CA GLU A 95 5.20 -0.71 23.29
C GLU A 95 4.44 -0.04 22.14
N LEU A 96 4.27 1.28 22.24
CA LEU A 96 3.82 2.09 21.12
C LEU A 96 5.01 2.32 20.19
N VAL A 97 4.94 1.84 18.96
CA VAL A 97 5.99 2.00 17.96
C VAL A 97 5.53 2.94 16.87
N ILE A 98 6.35 3.94 16.56
CA ILE A 98 6.20 4.83 15.41
C ILE A 98 7.21 4.42 14.35
N THR A 99 6.74 4.10 13.16
CA THR A 99 7.59 3.70 12.04
C THR A 99 7.09 4.30 10.73
N GLN A 100 7.94 4.31 9.71
CA GLN A 100 7.57 4.78 8.39
C GLN A 100 6.74 3.72 7.66
N GLY A 101 5.78 4.20 6.88
CA GLY A 101 5.20 3.42 5.79
C GLY A 101 5.99 3.58 4.50
N PHE A 102 5.63 2.85 3.46
CA PHE A 102 6.11 3.02 2.08
C PHE A 102 7.57 2.64 1.82
N ILE A 103 8.46 2.69 2.80
CA ILE A 103 9.90 2.48 2.61
C ILE A 103 10.41 1.16 3.22
N GLY A 104 11.51 0.68 2.67
CA GLY A 104 12.30 -0.45 3.15
C GLY A 104 13.76 -0.31 2.75
N SER A 105 14.52 -1.39 2.76
CA SER A 105 15.90 -1.42 2.26
C SER A 105 16.23 -2.70 1.52
N ASP A 106 17.12 -2.59 0.54
CA ASP A 106 17.71 -3.71 -0.15
C ASP A 106 18.83 -4.40 0.66
N ALA A 107 19.48 -5.40 0.05
CA ALA A 107 20.57 -6.14 0.69
C ALA A 107 21.83 -5.29 0.96
N ASN A 108 22.00 -4.18 0.26
CA ASN A 108 23.10 -3.23 0.41
C ASN A 108 22.76 -2.08 1.37
N ASN A 109 21.57 -2.12 2.00
CA ASN A 109 21.03 -1.08 2.87
C ASN A 109 20.71 0.24 2.15
N PHE A 110 20.56 0.23 0.82
CA PHE A 110 19.97 1.36 0.13
C PHE A 110 18.46 1.38 0.33
N THR A 111 17.90 2.57 0.44
CA THR A 111 16.47 2.74 0.62
C THR A 111 15.72 2.31 -0.63
N THR A 112 14.63 1.59 -0.42
CA THR A 112 13.70 1.16 -1.47
C THR A 112 12.30 1.64 -1.12
N THR A 113 11.42 1.78 -2.12
CA THR A 113 10.00 2.06 -1.90
C THR A 113 9.12 0.91 -2.36
N LEU A 114 7.98 0.72 -1.67
CA LEU A 114 7.04 -0.37 -1.92
C LEU A 114 6.04 -0.10 -3.05
N GLY A 115 6.17 1.06 -3.69
CA GLY A 115 5.33 1.47 -4.80
C GLY A 115 3.96 1.99 -4.36
N ARG A 116 2.97 1.88 -5.25
CA ARG A 116 1.62 2.42 -5.05
C ARG A 116 0.99 1.89 -3.77
N GLU A 117 0.41 2.79 -2.97
CA GLU A 117 -0.21 2.51 -1.67
C GLU A 117 0.72 1.76 -0.69
N GLY A 118 2.03 2.06 -0.80
CA GLY A 118 3.07 1.41 -0.01
C GLY A 118 2.91 1.59 1.49
N SER A 119 2.31 2.69 1.97
CA SER A 119 2.05 2.93 3.40
C SER A 119 1.00 1.97 3.95
N ASP A 120 -0.11 1.75 3.22
CA ASP A 120 -1.13 0.77 3.58
C ASP A 120 -0.54 -0.65 3.57
N TYR A 121 0.31 -0.94 2.58
CA TYR A 121 1.00 -2.21 2.50
C TYR A 121 1.98 -2.41 3.67
N SER A 122 2.70 -1.38 4.10
CA SER A 122 3.55 -1.44 5.29
C SER A 122 2.75 -1.79 6.54
N ALA A 123 1.58 -1.19 6.74
CA ALA A 123 0.71 -1.54 7.86
C ALA A 123 0.33 -3.03 7.84
N ALA A 124 0.01 -3.57 6.67
CA ALA A 124 -0.31 -5.00 6.50
C ALA A 124 0.91 -5.90 6.74
N ILE A 125 2.12 -5.50 6.35
CA ILE A 125 3.38 -6.22 6.60
C ILE A 125 3.64 -6.33 8.11
N PHE A 126 3.58 -5.21 8.83
CA PHE A 126 3.75 -5.21 10.29
C PHE A 126 2.68 -6.04 10.98
N ALA A 127 1.41 -5.88 10.58
CA ALA A 127 0.31 -6.65 11.13
C ALA A 127 0.49 -8.17 10.93
N PHE A 128 0.91 -8.57 9.73
CA PHE A 128 1.21 -9.97 9.44
C PHE A 128 2.37 -10.49 10.29
N ALA A 129 3.48 -9.75 10.37
CA ALA A 129 4.66 -10.18 11.13
C ALA A 129 4.34 -10.32 12.62
N LEU A 130 3.60 -9.40 13.19
CA LEU A 130 3.27 -9.34 14.63
C LEU A 130 2.04 -10.15 15.03
N ASN A 131 1.33 -10.80 14.10
CA ASN A 131 0.02 -11.43 14.33
C ASN A 131 -0.96 -10.44 15.00
N ALA A 132 -1.10 -9.27 14.41
CA ALA A 132 -1.93 -8.22 14.96
C ALA A 132 -3.40 -8.65 15.08
N VAL A 133 -4.10 -8.12 16.08
CA VAL A 133 -5.53 -8.35 16.27
C VAL A 133 -6.37 -7.69 15.18
N SER A 134 -5.92 -6.55 14.69
CA SER A 134 -6.57 -5.79 13.60
C SER A 134 -5.62 -4.76 13.00
N VAL A 135 -6.01 -4.24 11.83
CA VAL A 135 -5.38 -3.07 11.18
C VAL A 135 -6.44 -2.01 10.99
N THR A 136 -6.11 -0.76 11.26
CA THR A 136 -6.95 0.38 10.88
C THR A 136 -6.15 1.30 9.96
N ILE A 137 -6.69 1.56 8.78
CA ILE A 137 -6.16 2.53 7.83
C ILE A 137 -7.02 3.78 7.90
N TRP A 138 -6.40 4.89 8.27
CA TRP A 138 -7.04 6.19 8.34
C TRP A 138 -6.86 6.93 7.02
N LYS A 139 -7.98 7.36 6.43
CA LYS A 139 -8.00 8.07 5.14
C LYS A 139 -8.86 9.33 5.22
N ASP A 140 -8.87 10.10 4.14
CA ASP A 140 -9.72 11.28 3.91
C ASP A 140 -11.13 10.92 3.42
N VAL A 141 -11.46 9.62 3.36
CA VAL A 141 -12.76 9.09 2.93
C VAL A 141 -13.45 8.35 4.07
N ALA A 142 -14.77 8.29 4.05
CA ALA A 142 -15.57 7.63 5.09
C ALA A 142 -15.35 6.12 5.18
N GLY A 143 -14.85 5.49 4.12
CA GLY A 143 -14.67 4.06 3.96
C GLY A 143 -14.81 3.65 2.52
N VAL A 144 -15.17 2.41 2.27
CA VAL A 144 -15.44 1.88 0.93
C VAL A 144 -16.89 2.14 0.57
N LEU A 145 -17.12 2.80 -0.56
CA LEU A 145 -18.45 3.08 -1.10
C LEU A 145 -18.79 2.05 -2.18
N ASN A 146 -20.08 1.85 -2.42
CA ASN A 146 -20.56 0.97 -3.48
C ASN A 146 -20.37 1.53 -4.90
N GLY A 147 -19.88 2.74 -5.04
CA GLY A 147 -19.56 3.42 -6.29
C GLY A 147 -18.67 4.63 -6.07
N ASP A 148 -18.08 5.15 -7.13
CA ASP A 148 -17.28 6.38 -7.08
C ASP A 148 -18.21 7.60 -6.93
N PRO A 149 -18.17 8.38 -5.84
CA PRO A 149 -19.06 9.53 -5.64
C PRO A 149 -18.84 10.66 -6.65
N ARG A 150 -17.72 10.64 -7.37
CA ARG A 150 -17.48 11.58 -8.48
C ARG A 150 -18.26 11.23 -9.76
N VAL A 151 -18.83 10.03 -9.81
CA VAL A 151 -19.58 9.49 -10.95
C VAL A 151 -21.04 9.23 -10.59
N PHE A 152 -21.31 8.77 -9.36
CA PHE A 152 -22.64 8.40 -8.87
C PHE A 152 -23.02 9.31 -7.70
N GLU A 153 -24.17 9.99 -7.81
CA GLU A 153 -24.63 10.93 -6.77
C GLU A 153 -25.08 10.21 -5.48
N ASP A 154 -25.73 9.05 -5.61
CA ASP A 154 -26.30 8.28 -4.49
C ASP A 154 -25.42 7.08 -4.12
N THR A 155 -24.20 7.33 -3.60
CA THR A 155 -23.33 6.25 -3.14
C THR A 155 -23.62 5.87 -1.69
N VAL A 156 -23.47 4.58 -1.38
CA VAL A 156 -23.74 4.00 -0.07
C VAL A 156 -22.44 3.48 0.56
N LEU A 157 -22.21 3.82 1.82
CA LEU A 157 -21.08 3.30 2.58
C LEU A 157 -21.29 1.80 2.86
N LEU A 158 -20.30 1.00 2.54
CA LEU A 158 -20.25 -0.41 2.84
C LEU A 158 -19.65 -0.59 4.24
N HIS A 159 -20.47 -0.98 5.22
CA HIS A 159 -20.02 -1.16 6.61
C HIS A 159 -19.20 -2.43 6.79
N GLN A 160 -19.53 -3.47 6.00
CA GLN A 160 -18.85 -4.75 6.04
C GLN A 160 -18.69 -5.31 4.62
N ILE A 161 -17.48 -5.77 4.31
CA ILE A 161 -17.17 -6.52 3.08
C ILE A 161 -16.24 -7.69 3.40
N SER A 162 -16.29 -8.74 2.58
CA SER A 162 -15.32 -9.83 2.66
C SER A 162 -13.99 -9.43 2.00
N TYR A 163 -12.91 -10.15 2.35
CA TYR A 163 -11.62 -9.98 1.63
C TYR A 163 -11.76 -10.21 0.12
N ARG A 164 -12.59 -11.16 -0.28
CA ARG A 164 -12.81 -11.48 -1.69
C ARG A 164 -13.45 -10.30 -2.41
N GLU A 165 -14.53 -9.78 -1.87
CA GLU A 165 -15.20 -8.58 -2.41
C GLU A 165 -14.27 -7.38 -2.46
N ALA A 166 -13.49 -7.14 -1.38
CA ALA A 166 -12.53 -6.05 -1.33
C ALA A 166 -11.44 -6.18 -2.41
N ILE A 167 -10.95 -7.39 -2.66
CA ILE A 167 -9.95 -7.67 -3.71
C ILE A 167 -10.57 -7.47 -5.09
N GLU A 168 -11.80 -7.93 -5.33
CA GLU A 168 -12.51 -7.74 -6.59
C GLU A 168 -12.76 -6.26 -6.87
N LEU A 169 -13.29 -5.52 -5.89
CA LEU A 169 -13.49 -4.07 -5.99
C LEU A 169 -12.17 -3.34 -6.32
N ALA A 170 -11.10 -3.68 -5.61
CA ALA A 170 -9.78 -3.08 -5.84
C ALA A 170 -9.19 -3.44 -7.21
N PHE A 171 -9.36 -4.67 -7.67
CA PHE A 171 -8.87 -5.13 -8.97
C PHE A 171 -9.51 -4.36 -10.14
N TYR A 172 -10.80 -4.13 -10.05
CA TYR A 172 -11.54 -3.42 -11.09
C TYR A 172 -11.45 -1.89 -10.98
N GLY A 173 -10.84 -1.34 -9.95
CA GLY A 173 -10.50 0.09 -9.90
C GLY A 173 -11.04 0.89 -8.73
N ALA A 174 -11.67 0.26 -7.75
CA ALA A 174 -11.97 0.92 -6.49
C ALA A 174 -10.65 1.25 -5.76
N SER A 175 -10.30 2.53 -5.68
CA SER A 175 -8.98 2.99 -5.27
C SER A 175 -8.79 3.13 -3.74
N VAL A 176 -9.68 2.56 -2.93
CA VAL A 176 -9.63 2.77 -1.46
C VAL A 176 -8.58 1.88 -0.80
N ILE A 177 -8.42 0.62 -1.26
CA ILE A 177 -7.45 -0.34 -0.72
C ILE A 177 -6.83 -1.12 -1.88
N HIS A 178 -5.50 -1.29 -1.87
CA HIS A 178 -4.81 -2.07 -2.90
C HIS A 178 -4.79 -3.58 -2.57
N PRO A 179 -4.89 -4.49 -3.56
CA PRO A 179 -4.82 -5.94 -3.34
C PRO A 179 -3.56 -6.41 -2.56
N LYS A 180 -2.40 -5.77 -2.78
CA LYS A 180 -1.17 -6.05 -2.02
C LYS A 180 -1.35 -5.92 -0.51
N THR A 181 -2.16 -4.96 -0.05
CA THR A 181 -2.47 -4.75 1.37
C THR A 181 -3.37 -5.85 1.91
N LEU A 182 -4.35 -6.30 1.12
CA LEU A 182 -5.33 -7.30 1.55
C LEU A 182 -4.75 -8.72 1.64
N GLN A 183 -3.85 -9.09 0.74
CA GLN A 183 -3.32 -10.46 0.65
C GLN A 183 -2.66 -10.97 1.95
N PRO A 184 -1.72 -10.26 2.61
CA PRO A 184 -1.13 -10.72 3.85
C PRO A 184 -2.16 -10.77 4.99
N LEU A 185 -3.09 -9.84 5.05
CA LEU A 185 -4.13 -9.81 6.06
C LEU A 185 -5.11 -10.98 5.90
N GLN A 186 -5.51 -11.30 4.67
CA GLN A 186 -6.36 -12.44 4.37
C GLN A 186 -5.71 -13.77 4.80
N ARG A 187 -4.41 -13.94 4.57
CA ARG A 187 -3.67 -15.17 4.95
C ARG A 187 -3.72 -15.46 6.44
N LYS A 188 -3.73 -14.41 7.28
CA LYS A 188 -3.79 -14.53 8.75
C LYS A 188 -5.15 -14.15 9.33
N GLU A 189 -6.14 -13.89 8.46
CA GLU A 189 -7.50 -13.53 8.86
C GLU A 189 -7.56 -12.28 9.76
N ILE A 190 -6.61 -11.35 9.58
CA ILE A 190 -6.51 -10.12 10.37
C ILE A 190 -7.51 -9.09 9.86
N PRO A 191 -8.52 -8.68 10.63
CA PRO A 191 -9.51 -7.70 10.19
C PRO A 191 -8.86 -6.35 9.83
N LEU A 192 -9.32 -5.75 8.72
CA LEU A 192 -8.92 -4.42 8.29
C LEU A 192 -10.10 -3.47 8.44
N PHE A 193 -9.86 -2.31 9.02
CA PHE A 193 -10.82 -1.21 9.11
C PHE A 193 -10.32 -0.02 8.30
N VAL A 194 -11.20 0.57 7.49
CA VAL A 194 -10.96 1.84 6.80
C VAL A 194 -11.81 2.90 7.45
N ARG A 195 -11.19 3.93 8.00
CA ARG A 195 -11.85 4.99 8.75
C ARG A 195 -11.42 6.38 8.29
N SER A 196 -12.27 7.37 8.51
CA SER A 196 -11.96 8.76 8.18
C SER A 196 -11.22 9.47 9.31
N PHE A 197 -10.17 10.23 8.96
CA PHE A 197 -9.54 11.19 9.87
C PHE A 197 -10.48 12.34 10.24
N GLU A 198 -11.37 12.73 9.34
CA GLU A 198 -12.31 13.84 9.55
C GLU A 198 -13.39 13.49 10.56
N ASN A 199 -13.77 12.21 10.61
CA ASN A 199 -14.74 11.70 11.58
C ASN A 199 -14.23 10.41 12.26
N PRO A 200 -13.33 10.52 13.24
CA PRO A 200 -12.70 9.36 13.89
C PRO A 200 -13.66 8.44 14.67
N THR A 201 -14.86 8.95 15.01
CA THR A 201 -15.90 8.18 15.72
C THR A 201 -16.76 7.34 14.81
N ALA A 202 -16.76 7.60 13.50
CA ALA A 202 -17.49 6.82 12.51
C ALA A 202 -16.91 5.40 12.40
N MET A 203 -17.77 4.41 12.22
CA MET A 203 -17.37 3.00 12.12
C MET A 203 -16.51 2.71 10.89
N GLY A 204 -16.76 3.42 9.77
CA GLY A 204 -16.09 3.19 8.50
C GLY A 204 -16.50 1.86 7.87
N THR A 205 -15.55 1.24 7.14
CA THR A 205 -15.72 -0.09 6.51
C THR A 205 -14.84 -1.12 7.20
N ALA A 206 -15.41 -2.26 7.55
CA ALA A 206 -14.68 -3.44 8.02
C ALA A 206 -14.51 -4.46 6.89
N VAL A 207 -13.27 -4.96 6.73
CA VAL A 207 -12.94 -6.05 5.80
C VAL A 207 -12.52 -7.26 6.61
N SER A 208 -13.22 -8.38 6.49
CA SER A 208 -12.92 -9.59 7.28
C SER A 208 -13.34 -10.87 6.58
N LYS A 209 -12.93 -12.02 7.14
CA LYS A 209 -13.30 -13.34 6.62
C LYS A 209 -14.77 -13.66 6.89
N GLY A 210 -15.42 -14.30 5.92
CA GLY A 210 -16.71 -14.97 6.08
C GLY A 210 -17.92 -14.08 6.30
N LYS A 211 -17.76 -12.76 6.22
CA LYS A 211 -18.87 -11.84 6.31
C LYS A 211 -19.32 -11.40 4.91
N THR A 212 -20.61 -11.27 4.75
CA THR A 212 -21.24 -10.78 3.53
C THR A 212 -21.24 -9.27 3.47
N LEU A 213 -21.41 -8.75 2.26
CA LEU A 213 -21.58 -7.33 1.98
C LEU A 213 -22.73 -6.73 2.81
N GLU A 214 -22.44 -5.66 3.56
CA GLU A 214 -23.44 -4.94 4.34
C GLU A 214 -23.30 -3.41 4.16
N PRO A 215 -24.36 -2.69 3.72
CA PRO A 215 -25.64 -3.23 3.27
C PRO A 215 -25.50 -4.06 1.98
N HIS A 216 -26.44 -4.97 1.75
CA HIS A 216 -26.46 -5.81 0.55
C HIS A 216 -26.99 -5.00 -0.65
N VAL A 217 -26.08 -4.28 -1.32
CA VAL A 217 -26.35 -3.40 -2.44
C VAL A 217 -25.41 -3.73 -3.61
N PRO A 218 -25.82 -3.47 -4.86
CA PRO A 218 -24.92 -3.60 -5.99
C PRO A 218 -23.76 -2.61 -5.89
N CYS A 219 -22.56 -3.05 -6.31
CA CYS A 219 -21.38 -2.21 -6.39
C CYS A 219 -21.08 -1.88 -7.85
N TYR A 220 -20.73 -0.61 -8.11
CA TYR A 220 -20.46 -0.10 -9.44
C TYR A 220 -19.02 0.41 -9.53
N ILE A 221 -18.26 -0.14 -10.47
CA ILE A 221 -16.89 0.30 -10.73
C ILE A 221 -16.82 0.86 -12.13
N VAL A 222 -16.35 2.10 -12.25
CA VAL A 222 -16.17 2.76 -13.56
C VAL A 222 -14.68 2.82 -13.87
N LYS A 223 -14.30 2.22 -14.98
CA LYS A 223 -12.98 2.32 -15.53
C LYS A 223 -13.03 3.09 -16.84
N LYS A 224 -12.41 4.27 -16.84
CA LYS A 224 -12.34 5.15 -18.01
C LYS A 224 -11.27 4.70 -18.99
N ASP A 225 -11.30 5.25 -20.20
CA ASP A 225 -10.27 5.07 -21.22
C ASP A 225 -10.04 3.60 -21.61
N GLN A 226 -11.16 2.84 -21.73
CA GLN A 226 -11.15 1.47 -22.18
C GLN A 226 -11.44 1.38 -23.68
N VAL A 227 -10.80 0.41 -24.35
CA VAL A 227 -11.02 0.10 -25.76
C VAL A 227 -11.61 -1.31 -25.85
N LEU A 228 -12.73 -1.44 -26.53
CA LEU A 228 -13.33 -2.74 -26.85
C LEU A 228 -12.73 -3.25 -28.17
N LEU A 229 -12.01 -4.36 -28.09
CA LEU A 229 -11.52 -5.08 -29.27
C LEU A 229 -12.41 -6.28 -29.54
N ARG A 230 -12.99 -6.35 -30.72
CA ARG A 230 -13.70 -7.52 -31.21
C ARG A 230 -12.80 -8.26 -32.18
N LEU A 231 -12.46 -9.50 -31.85
CA LEU A 231 -11.62 -10.35 -32.68
C LEU A 231 -12.48 -11.48 -33.26
N SER A 232 -12.30 -11.78 -34.54
CA SER A 232 -12.99 -12.90 -35.22
C SER A 232 -12.04 -13.52 -36.24
N SER A 233 -12.18 -14.83 -36.48
CA SER A 233 -11.50 -15.49 -37.58
C SER A 233 -12.03 -15.00 -38.95
N LEU A 234 -11.18 -14.97 -39.95
CA LEU A 234 -11.56 -14.56 -41.31
C LEU A 234 -12.32 -15.66 -42.04
N ASP A 235 -12.10 -16.93 -41.69
CA ASP A 235 -12.59 -18.12 -42.32
C ASP A 235 -13.71 -18.82 -41.55
N PHE A 236 -14.30 -18.15 -40.56
CA PHE A 236 -15.30 -18.71 -39.65
C PHE A 236 -14.81 -19.88 -38.79
N SER A 237 -13.51 -20.15 -38.74
CA SER A 237 -12.96 -21.15 -37.83
C SER A 237 -13.14 -20.72 -36.37
N PHE A 238 -13.10 -21.69 -35.45
CA PHE A 238 -13.09 -21.37 -34.02
C PHE A 238 -11.76 -20.75 -33.62
N ILE A 239 -11.83 -19.77 -32.72
CA ILE A 239 -10.64 -19.24 -32.05
C ILE A 239 -10.23 -20.27 -31.01
N VAL A 240 -9.10 -20.93 -31.25
CA VAL A 240 -8.53 -21.96 -30.38
C VAL A 240 -7.40 -21.39 -29.51
N GLU A 241 -6.87 -22.22 -28.61
CA GLU A 241 -5.87 -21.81 -27.61
C GLU A 241 -4.65 -21.15 -28.22
N ASP A 242 -4.15 -21.61 -29.36
CA ASP A 242 -2.99 -21.05 -30.06
C ASP A 242 -3.27 -19.60 -30.51
N ASN A 243 -4.46 -19.34 -31.07
CA ASN A 243 -4.86 -18.00 -31.47
C ASN A 243 -4.95 -17.06 -30.27
N ILE A 244 -5.46 -17.54 -29.11
CA ILE A 244 -5.53 -16.77 -27.86
C ILE A 244 -4.12 -16.46 -27.39
N SER A 245 -3.21 -17.43 -27.43
CA SER A 245 -1.81 -17.25 -27.04
C SER A 245 -1.12 -16.16 -27.88
N ASP A 246 -1.29 -16.21 -29.20
CA ASP A 246 -0.71 -15.22 -30.12
C ASP A 246 -1.28 -13.81 -29.88
N ILE A 247 -2.58 -13.70 -29.66
CA ILE A 247 -3.24 -12.43 -29.35
C ILE A 247 -2.66 -11.84 -28.06
N PHE A 248 -2.53 -12.65 -26.99
CA PHE A 248 -1.96 -12.17 -25.74
C PHE A 248 -0.48 -11.81 -25.84
N ALA A 249 0.31 -12.57 -26.60
CA ALA A 249 1.70 -12.25 -26.86
C ALA A 249 1.84 -10.89 -27.57
N LEU A 250 0.98 -10.63 -28.57
CA LEU A 250 0.96 -9.34 -29.27
C LEU A 250 0.54 -8.20 -28.35
N LEU A 251 -0.53 -8.36 -27.57
CA LEU A 251 -0.98 -7.35 -26.62
C LEU A 251 0.11 -7.04 -25.57
N HIS A 252 0.80 -8.07 -25.08
CA HIS A 252 1.92 -7.90 -24.15
C HIS A 252 3.09 -7.14 -24.79
N GLN A 253 3.45 -7.47 -26.03
CA GLN A 253 4.53 -6.76 -26.77
C GLN A 253 4.25 -5.26 -26.85
N TYR A 254 3.00 -4.87 -27.08
CA TYR A 254 2.58 -3.46 -27.12
C TYR A 254 2.20 -2.88 -25.75
N LYS A 255 2.49 -3.59 -24.65
CA LYS A 255 2.18 -3.16 -23.28
C LYS A 255 0.69 -2.85 -23.05
N MET A 256 -0.18 -3.48 -23.82
CA MET A 256 -1.62 -3.37 -23.67
C MET A 256 -2.09 -4.31 -22.57
N ARG A 257 -2.88 -3.79 -21.65
CA ARG A 257 -3.45 -4.58 -20.56
C ARG A 257 -4.86 -5.03 -20.92
N VAL A 258 -5.12 -6.31 -20.76
CA VAL A 258 -6.46 -6.87 -20.91
C VAL A 258 -7.16 -6.84 -19.56
N GLU A 259 -8.34 -6.21 -19.51
CA GLU A 259 -9.12 -6.07 -18.29
C GLU A 259 -10.28 -7.05 -18.21
N LEU A 260 -10.85 -7.41 -19.35
CA LEU A 260 -11.97 -8.34 -19.46
C LEU A 260 -11.88 -9.10 -20.79
N ILE A 261 -12.23 -10.37 -20.73
CA ILE A 261 -12.41 -11.23 -21.92
C ILE A 261 -13.81 -11.83 -21.83
N GLN A 262 -14.53 -11.80 -22.94
CA GLN A 262 -15.84 -12.40 -23.04
C GLN A 262 -15.97 -13.19 -24.34
#